data_1e04a9272fff9355ae900bd963f31f3f
#
_entry.id   1e04a9272fff9355ae900bd963f31f3f
#
_cell.length_a   1.000
_cell.length_b   1.000
_cell.length_c   1.000
_cell.angle_alpha   90.00
_cell.angle_beta   90.00
_cell.angle_gamma   90.00
#
_symmetry.space_group_name_H-M   'P 1'
#
loop_
_entity.id
_entity.type
_entity.pdbx_description
1 polymer ?
#
loop_
_entity_poly.entity_id
_entity_poly.type
_entity_poly.pdbx_seq_one_letter_code
_entity_poly.pdbx_strand_id
1 'polypeptide(L)'
;MKHIPALLLMLLMHQELLSQTTNLPSAKKDAIKSVDKHQAELTALSDSVWSYAETALKEYQSSKILSDYAENQGFKVTRNVAGLQTAFIAEYGSGKPIIGVLGEFDALQGLSQKAEAKKEVLKTDAAGHGCGHNLLGVGGLGAALAIKELMQKNIIKGTIRFYGTPAEEDYAGKVYMAREGVFNDLDVCLDWHPDYEIKVNNQSSQAVVDYTVTFNGKSAHAASDPWNGRSALDAAELFSTGINFYREHVKPSVRMHYVYLEAGKIPNVIPDKASVWIWLRDSKRTGVAVLEERMRHIAEGAALMAGVSYDLKLNNGLYEELVIDKGAELLQKNLDMLGSISYTPEEIKFGDDLMKNFGVPSKGIDGNVKPLKPTPPDPVGGSTDVGDISWIVPEISLLVTTAPYETPWHSWAVVACGGMSIGHKGMLYASKALASTMIDLYQNSQTVTDIKNEFIIKKGNEVWKAMLPPGPPVIRPD
;
A
#
# COMPACT_ATOMS: atom_id res chain seq x y z
N MET A 1 35.34 -32.89 -38.75
CA MET A 1 34.42 -32.11 -37.87
C MET A 1 35.12 -31.86 -36.57
N LYS A 2 35.51 -30.61 -36.29
CA LYS A 2 36.32 -30.26 -35.14
C LYS A 2 35.39 -29.94 -33.95
N HIS A 3 35.51 -30.71 -32.88
CA HIS A 3 34.82 -30.43 -31.64
C HIS A 3 35.41 -29.15 -30.98
N ILE A 4 34.63 -28.10 -30.93
CA ILE A 4 34.93 -26.92 -30.11
C ILE A 4 34.68 -27.36 -28.64
N PRO A 5 35.66 -27.24 -27.74
CA PRO A 5 35.49 -27.73 -26.38
C PRO A 5 34.52 -26.84 -25.61
N ALA A 6 33.59 -27.47 -24.89
CA ALA A 6 32.56 -26.84 -24.06
C ALA A 6 33.12 -25.81 -23.05
N LEU A 7 34.42 -25.89 -22.76
CA LEU A 7 35.12 -24.95 -21.87
C LEU A 7 35.20 -23.51 -22.43
N LEU A 8 35.23 -23.35 -23.76
CA LEU A 8 35.29 -22.03 -24.39
C LEU A 8 33.93 -21.32 -24.36
N LEU A 9 32.82 -22.08 -24.40
CA LEU A 9 31.47 -21.53 -24.27
C LEU A 9 31.15 -21.05 -22.85
N MET A 10 31.65 -21.76 -21.81
CA MET A 10 31.51 -21.30 -20.42
C MET A 10 32.33 -20.05 -20.10
N LEU A 11 33.50 -19.90 -20.70
CA LEU A 11 34.30 -18.66 -20.54
C LEU A 11 33.66 -17.46 -21.22
N LEU A 12 32.99 -17.65 -22.38
CA LEU A 12 32.28 -16.57 -23.07
C LEU A 12 31.03 -16.15 -22.31
N MET A 13 30.25 -17.09 -21.73
CA MET A 13 29.10 -16.75 -20.89
C MET A 13 29.51 -16.04 -19.59
N HIS A 14 30.67 -16.39 -18.98
CA HIS A 14 31.18 -15.67 -17.81
C HIS A 14 31.65 -14.26 -18.16
N GLN A 15 32.16 -14.02 -19.36
CA GLN A 15 32.56 -12.68 -19.80
C GLN A 15 31.37 -11.78 -20.10
N GLU A 16 30.24 -12.32 -20.60
CA GLU A 16 29.03 -11.53 -20.79
C GLU A 16 28.36 -11.14 -19.46
N LEU A 17 28.33 -12.02 -18.44
CA LEU A 17 27.85 -11.67 -17.11
C LEU A 17 28.72 -10.60 -16.42
N LEU A 18 30.04 -10.66 -16.61
CA LEU A 18 30.97 -9.64 -16.07
C LEU A 18 30.90 -8.33 -16.86
N SER A 19 30.51 -8.36 -18.14
CA SER A 19 30.38 -7.18 -19.00
C SER A 19 29.16 -6.30 -18.62
N GLN A 20 28.07 -6.87 -18.15
CA GLN A 20 26.91 -6.08 -17.74
C GLN A 20 27.15 -5.25 -16.46
N THR A 21 28.02 -5.71 -15.55
CA THR A 21 28.37 -4.95 -14.33
C THR A 21 29.38 -3.83 -14.56
N THR A 22 30.07 -3.78 -15.70
CA THR A 22 31.13 -2.80 -15.97
C THR A 22 30.62 -1.45 -16.47
N ASN A 23 29.34 -1.31 -16.89
CA ASN A 23 28.80 -0.07 -17.48
C ASN A 23 27.78 0.69 -16.60
N LEU A 24 27.56 0.27 -15.36
CA LEU A 24 26.69 1.00 -14.44
C LEU A 24 27.25 2.39 -14.11
N PRO A 25 26.43 3.47 -14.14
CA PRO A 25 26.84 4.79 -13.67
C PRO A 25 27.42 4.73 -12.25
N SER A 26 28.49 5.45 -11.98
CA SER A 26 29.21 5.36 -10.69
C SER A 26 28.30 5.63 -9.48
N ALA A 27 27.40 6.61 -9.59
CA ALA A 27 26.45 6.93 -8.51
C ALA A 27 25.52 5.75 -8.20
N LYS A 28 25.00 5.04 -9.21
CA LYS A 28 24.16 3.86 -9.02
C LYS A 28 24.92 2.69 -8.41
N LYS A 29 26.18 2.47 -8.84
CA LYS A 29 27.08 1.50 -8.19
C LYS A 29 27.29 1.80 -6.70
N ASP A 30 27.49 3.07 -6.36
CA ASP A 30 27.69 3.48 -4.97
C ASP A 30 26.42 3.32 -4.13
N ALA A 31 25.23 3.62 -4.70
CA ALA A 31 23.95 3.39 -4.03
C ALA A 31 23.68 1.89 -3.77
N ILE A 32 23.91 1.03 -4.77
CA ILE A 32 23.79 -0.43 -4.63
C ILE A 32 24.73 -0.94 -3.53
N LYS A 33 26.00 -0.50 -3.54
CA LYS A 33 26.96 -0.85 -2.48
C LYS A 33 26.56 -0.35 -1.10
N SER A 34 25.91 0.83 -1.01
CA SER A 34 25.37 1.34 0.23
C SER A 34 24.29 0.42 0.80
N VAL A 35 23.32 0.01 -0.03
CA VAL A 35 22.28 -0.96 0.38
C VAL A 35 22.92 -2.29 0.82
N ASP A 36 23.87 -2.82 0.04
CA ASP A 36 24.56 -4.08 0.38
C ASP A 36 25.34 -3.98 1.70
N LYS A 37 26.00 -2.85 1.96
CA LYS A 37 26.72 -2.57 3.21
C LYS A 37 25.79 -2.60 4.44
N HIS A 38 24.58 -2.09 4.31
CA HIS A 38 23.59 -2.01 5.38
C HIS A 38 22.62 -3.20 5.41
N GLN A 39 22.82 -4.23 4.57
CA GLN A 39 21.93 -5.37 4.45
C GLN A 39 21.57 -6.01 5.79
N ALA A 40 22.56 -6.28 6.64
CA ALA A 40 22.33 -6.95 7.93
C ALA A 40 21.50 -6.08 8.88
N GLU A 41 21.75 -4.77 8.92
CA GLU A 41 20.99 -3.81 9.75
C GLU A 41 19.54 -3.69 9.26
N LEU A 42 19.33 -3.53 7.93
CA LEU A 42 18.01 -3.41 7.32
C LEU A 42 17.20 -4.70 7.53
N THR A 43 17.82 -5.88 7.37
CA THR A 43 17.16 -7.16 7.65
C THR A 43 16.73 -7.25 9.11
N ALA A 44 17.61 -6.95 10.06
CA ALA A 44 17.27 -6.98 11.49
C ALA A 44 16.19 -5.95 11.87
N LEU A 45 16.16 -4.80 11.20
CA LEU A 45 15.13 -3.77 11.38
C LEU A 45 13.77 -4.27 10.89
N SER A 46 13.72 -4.90 9.70
CA SER A 46 12.52 -5.52 9.17
C SER A 46 11.99 -6.67 10.05
N ASP A 47 12.89 -7.53 10.54
CA ASP A 47 12.54 -8.62 11.45
C ASP A 47 11.96 -8.09 12.77
N SER A 48 12.46 -6.94 13.25
CA SER A 48 11.91 -6.29 14.44
C SER A 48 10.49 -5.81 14.20
N VAL A 49 10.24 -5.08 13.10
CA VAL A 49 8.89 -4.63 12.70
C VAL A 49 7.97 -5.84 12.50
N TRP A 50 8.46 -6.89 11.81
CA TRP A 50 7.72 -8.14 11.62
C TRP A 50 7.30 -8.78 12.95
N SER A 51 8.18 -8.77 13.95
CA SER A 51 7.90 -9.38 15.26
C SER A 51 6.93 -8.56 16.12
N TYR A 52 6.92 -7.22 15.97
CA TYR A 52 5.97 -6.34 16.66
C TYR A 52 4.56 -6.51 16.11
N ALA A 53 4.41 -6.61 14.80
CA ALA A 53 3.14 -6.84 14.11
C ALA A 53 2.01 -5.96 14.67
N GLU A 54 2.24 -4.66 14.76
CA GLU A 54 1.32 -3.69 15.33
C GLU A 54 0.30 -3.24 14.27
N THR A 55 -0.97 -3.16 14.65
CA THR A 55 -2.05 -2.76 13.74
C THR A 55 -2.13 -1.24 13.60
N ALA A 56 -2.90 -0.80 12.61
CA ALA A 56 -3.11 0.59 12.22
C ALA A 56 -3.35 1.55 13.41
N LEU A 57 -2.62 2.65 13.44
CA LEU A 57 -2.56 3.68 14.50
C LEU A 57 -2.02 3.20 15.86
N LYS A 58 -1.57 1.95 15.96
CA LYS A 58 -0.96 1.36 17.16
C LYS A 58 0.48 0.89 16.94
N GLU A 59 1.12 1.30 15.83
CA GLU A 59 2.47 0.91 15.39
C GLU A 59 3.57 1.64 16.19
N TYR A 60 3.44 1.68 17.53
CA TYR A 60 4.31 2.49 18.38
C TYR A 60 5.77 2.03 18.39
N GLN A 61 6.01 0.73 18.48
CA GLN A 61 7.36 0.16 18.49
C GLN A 61 7.97 0.22 17.09
N SER A 62 7.18 -0.11 16.07
CA SER A 62 7.59 -0.07 14.65
C SER A 62 7.98 1.34 14.22
N SER A 63 7.13 2.34 14.48
CA SER A 63 7.44 3.75 14.25
C SER A 63 8.69 4.21 15.00
N LYS A 64 8.80 3.82 16.27
CA LYS A 64 9.94 4.20 17.11
C LYS A 64 11.25 3.63 16.56
N ILE A 65 11.32 2.33 16.27
CA ILE A 65 12.57 1.70 15.82
C ILE A 65 12.99 2.23 14.45
N LEU A 66 12.04 2.47 13.53
CA LEU A 66 12.32 3.03 12.20
C LEU A 66 12.80 4.48 12.30
N SER A 67 12.12 5.32 13.10
CA SER A 67 12.48 6.72 13.27
C SER A 67 13.80 6.90 14.03
N ASP A 68 14.07 6.08 15.05
CA ASP A 68 15.34 6.10 15.80
C ASP A 68 16.50 5.62 14.90
N TYR A 69 16.29 4.60 14.07
CA TYR A 69 17.28 4.17 13.10
C TYR A 69 17.63 5.30 12.12
N ALA A 70 16.62 5.96 11.55
CA ALA A 70 16.84 7.10 10.66
C ALA A 70 17.62 8.24 11.35
N GLU A 71 17.27 8.58 12.58
CA GLU A 71 17.95 9.62 13.37
C GLU A 71 19.40 9.24 13.65
N ASN A 72 19.67 8.00 14.04
CA ASN A 72 21.03 7.47 14.27
C ASN A 72 21.86 7.45 12.97
N GLN A 73 21.21 7.26 11.83
CA GLN A 73 21.84 7.40 10.52
C GLN A 73 22.06 8.87 10.12
N GLY A 74 21.64 9.84 10.92
CA GLY A 74 21.88 11.29 10.72
C GLY A 74 20.85 12.00 9.86
N PHE A 75 19.64 11.46 9.72
CA PHE A 75 18.50 12.23 9.22
C PHE A 75 17.98 13.18 10.31
N LYS A 76 17.40 14.30 9.90
CA LYS A 76 16.55 15.12 10.75
C LYS A 76 15.18 14.47 10.83
N VAL A 77 14.79 13.97 12.00
CA VAL A 77 13.52 13.27 12.19
C VAL A 77 12.48 14.17 12.84
N THR A 78 11.30 14.24 12.23
CA THR A 78 10.10 14.87 12.79
C THR A 78 9.07 13.78 13.09
N ARG A 79 8.67 13.62 14.35
CA ARG A 79 7.70 12.63 14.83
C ARG A 79 6.33 13.26 15.04
N ASN A 80 5.28 12.46 15.19
CA ASN A 80 3.89 12.89 15.39
C ASN A 80 3.38 13.80 14.26
N VAL A 81 3.67 13.43 13.04
CA VAL A 81 3.30 14.21 11.84
C VAL A 81 1.78 14.18 11.64
N ALA A 82 1.21 15.32 11.29
CA ALA A 82 -0.24 15.47 11.06
C ALA A 82 -1.13 15.03 12.25
N GLY A 83 -0.60 15.05 13.48
CA GLY A 83 -1.31 14.59 14.67
C GLY A 83 -1.41 13.06 14.81
N LEU A 84 -0.77 12.30 13.93
CA LEU A 84 -0.66 10.84 14.01
C LEU A 84 0.58 10.48 14.84
N GLN A 85 0.40 9.82 15.99
CA GLN A 85 1.48 9.51 16.92
C GLN A 85 2.58 8.62 16.31
N THR A 86 2.21 7.80 15.35
CA THR A 86 3.09 6.82 14.70
C THR A 86 3.62 7.29 13.34
N ALA A 87 3.17 8.45 12.82
CA ALA A 87 3.71 9.05 11.61
C ALA A 87 4.99 9.84 11.88
N PHE A 88 5.97 9.74 10.98
CA PHE A 88 7.21 10.51 11.06
C PHE A 88 7.78 10.85 9.68
N ILE A 89 8.67 11.85 9.64
CA ILE A 89 9.45 12.23 8.46
C ILE A 89 10.92 12.20 8.83
N ALA A 90 11.74 11.55 8.00
CA ALA A 90 13.20 11.59 8.08
C ALA A 90 13.74 12.35 6.86
N GLU A 91 14.31 13.54 7.09
CA GLU A 91 14.77 14.45 6.04
C GLU A 91 16.29 14.59 6.05
N TYR A 92 16.89 14.65 4.85
CA TYR A 92 18.31 15.00 4.67
C TYR A 92 18.54 15.81 3.39
N GLY A 93 19.54 16.68 3.43
CA GLY A 93 19.90 17.55 2.31
C GLY A 93 19.17 18.89 2.33
N SER A 94 19.23 19.63 1.25
CA SER A 94 18.56 20.93 1.11
C SER A 94 18.42 21.32 -0.36
N GLY A 95 17.38 22.10 -0.65
CA GLY A 95 17.09 22.59 -2.02
C GLY A 95 16.35 21.57 -2.87
N LYS A 96 16.22 21.89 -4.14
CA LYS A 96 15.48 21.12 -5.14
C LYS A 96 16.41 20.19 -5.93
N PRO A 97 15.88 19.04 -6.46
CA PRO A 97 14.50 18.58 -6.24
C PRO A 97 14.29 18.04 -4.81
N ILE A 98 13.06 18.10 -4.31
CA ILE A 98 12.63 17.43 -3.08
C ILE A 98 11.93 16.13 -3.48
N ILE A 99 12.54 14.99 -3.15
CA ILE A 99 12.00 13.68 -3.49
C ILE A 99 11.54 12.97 -2.22
N GLY A 100 10.30 12.46 -2.25
CA GLY A 100 9.71 11.67 -1.18
C GLY A 100 9.81 10.18 -1.44
N VAL A 101 9.92 9.38 -0.37
CA VAL A 101 9.74 7.93 -0.39
C VAL A 101 8.76 7.56 0.71
N LEU A 102 7.71 6.82 0.37
CA LEU A 102 6.71 6.34 1.32
C LEU A 102 7.16 5.03 1.96
N GLY A 103 6.78 4.79 3.20
CA GLY A 103 7.07 3.57 3.92
C GLY A 103 5.98 3.21 4.92
N GLU A 104 5.21 2.17 4.62
CA GLU A 104 4.17 1.59 5.46
C GLU A 104 4.78 0.57 6.42
N PHE A 105 4.14 0.36 7.58
CA PHE A 105 4.64 -0.57 8.61
C PHE A 105 3.54 -1.11 9.55
N ASP A 106 2.27 -0.97 9.17
CA ASP A 106 1.14 -1.55 9.89
C ASP A 106 0.90 -3.02 9.53
N ALA A 107 0.28 -3.77 10.44
CA ALA A 107 -0.01 -5.18 10.32
C ALA A 107 -1.53 -5.45 10.37
N LEU A 108 -1.92 -6.62 9.88
CA LEU A 108 -3.31 -7.08 9.82
C LEU A 108 -3.67 -7.95 11.02
N GLN A 109 -4.80 -7.66 11.67
CA GLN A 109 -5.32 -8.42 12.80
C GLN A 109 -5.61 -9.88 12.43
N GLY A 110 -5.31 -10.81 13.35
CA GLY A 110 -5.65 -12.23 13.22
C GLY A 110 -4.75 -13.04 12.28
N LEU A 111 -3.66 -12.44 11.79
CA LEU A 111 -2.73 -13.10 10.85
C LEU A 111 -1.39 -13.52 11.47
N SER A 112 -1.31 -13.60 12.80
CA SER A 112 -0.08 -14.05 13.48
C SER A 112 0.40 -15.41 12.97
N GLN A 113 1.66 -15.47 12.54
CA GLN A 113 2.23 -16.64 11.86
C GLN A 113 3.74 -16.72 12.13
N LYS A 114 4.29 -17.92 12.25
CA LYS A 114 5.73 -18.14 12.26
C LYS A 114 6.34 -18.01 10.85
N ALA A 115 7.61 -17.66 10.77
CA ALA A 115 8.36 -17.64 9.51
C ALA A 115 8.70 -19.06 9.04
N GLU A 116 7.67 -19.86 8.74
CA GLU A 116 7.77 -21.27 8.36
C GLU A 116 6.83 -21.58 7.19
N ALA A 117 7.21 -22.56 6.35
CA ALA A 117 6.44 -22.96 5.16
C ALA A 117 5.13 -23.72 5.47
N LYS A 118 4.61 -23.63 6.69
CA LYS A 118 3.35 -24.24 7.13
C LYS A 118 2.56 -23.23 7.96
N LYS A 119 1.23 -23.36 7.97
CA LYS A 119 0.39 -22.52 8.83
C LYS A 119 0.63 -22.90 10.30
N GLU A 120 1.29 -22.04 11.03
CA GLU A 120 1.55 -22.22 12.46
C GLU A 120 1.51 -20.85 13.15
N VAL A 121 0.47 -20.62 13.93
CA VAL A 121 0.24 -19.36 14.64
C VAL A 121 1.36 -19.13 15.65
N LEU A 122 1.98 -17.95 15.61
CA LEU A 122 3.01 -17.56 16.58
C LEU A 122 2.39 -17.15 17.91
N LYS A 123 1.29 -16.38 17.87
CA LYS A 123 0.55 -15.91 19.04
C LYS A 123 -0.94 -15.84 18.70
N THR A 124 -1.78 -16.50 19.50
CA THR A 124 -3.25 -16.53 19.29
C THR A 124 -3.83 -15.12 19.27
N ASP A 125 -4.77 -14.87 18.35
CA ASP A 125 -5.49 -13.62 18.16
C ASP A 125 -4.60 -12.38 17.93
N ALA A 126 -3.32 -12.56 17.58
CA ALA A 126 -2.41 -11.48 17.29
C ALA A 126 -2.35 -11.16 15.78
N ALA A 127 -1.82 -9.98 15.46
CA ALA A 127 -1.64 -9.52 14.11
C ALA A 127 -0.40 -10.15 13.43
N GLY A 128 -0.29 -9.96 12.11
CA GLY A 128 0.84 -10.34 11.29
C GLY A 128 0.92 -9.51 10.02
N HIS A 129 2.11 -9.33 9.48
CA HIS A 129 2.34 -8.56 8.26
C HIS A 129 1.88 -9.31 7.00
N GLY A 130 0.55 -9.47 6.85
CA GLY A 130 -0.08 -10.16 5.72
C GLY A 130 -0.04 -9.40 4.39
N CYS A 131 0.41 -8.15 4.40
CA CYS A 131 0.70 -7.32 3.23
C CYS A 131 2.21 -7.07 3.01
N GLY A 132 3.05 -7.46 3.98
CA GLY A 132 4.50 -7.32 3.90
C GLY A 132 5.02 -5.92 4.23
N HIS A 133 4.25 -5.09 4.94
CA HIS A 133 4.63 -3.72 5.29
C HIS A 133 5.88 -3.63 6.18
N ASN A 134 6.25 -4.70 6.91
CA ASN A 134 7.55 -4.77 7.57
C ASN A 134 8.73 -4.64 6.58
N LEU A 135 8.57 -5.20 5.38
CA LEU A 135 9.56 -5.08 4.30
C LEU A 135 9.45 -3.72 3.61
N LEU A 136 8.21 -3.25 3.37
CA LEU A 136 7.91 -2.02 2.64
C LEU A 136 8.56 -0.81 3.32
N GLY A 137 8.28 -0.59 4.61
CA GLY A 137 8.83 0.54 5.35
C GLY A 137 10.35 0.55 5.38
N VAL A 138 10.97 -0.61 5.61
CA VAL A 138 12.43 -0.72 5.68
C VAL A 138 13.08 -0.61 4.31
N GLY A 139 12.45 -1.14 3.26
CA GLY A 139 12.94 -1.02 1.88
C GLY A 139 13.01 0.43 1.41
N GLY A 140 11.97 1.22 1.69
CA GLY A 140 11.95 2.66 1.41
C GLY A 140 13.00 3.43 2.20
N LEU A 141 13.17 3.11 3.50
CA LEU A 141 14.18 3.73 4.35
C LEU A 141 15.61 3.39 3.89
N GLY A 142 15.86 2.15 3.44
CA GLY A 142 17.12 1.72 2.86
C GLY A 142 17.48 2.48 1.58
N ALA A 143 16.49 2.77 0.73
CA ALA A 143 16.67 3.62 -0.45
C ALA A 143 17.04 5.06 -0.07
N ALA A 144 16.31 5.65 0.89
CA ALA A 144 16.59 6.99 1.39
C ALA A 144 18.00 7.10 2.01
N LEU A 145 18.43 6.08 2.75
CA LEU A 145 19.79 6.01 3.33
C LEU A 145 20.88 6.00 2.24
N ALA A 146 20.70 5.22 1.18
CA ALA A 146 21.64 5.19 0.06
C ALA A 146 21.75 6.57 -0.63
N ILE A 147 20.63 7.25 -0.84
CA ILE A 147 20.61 8.62 -1.39
C ILE A 147 21.31 9.62 -0.46
N LYS A 148 21.04 9.54 0.84
CA LYS A 148 21.71 10.38 1.84
C LYS A 148 23.24 10.21 1.80
N GLU A 149 23.76 8.96 1.72
CA GLU A 149 25.20 8.72 1.63
C GLU A 149 25.83 9.33 0.36
N LEU A 150 25.09 9.33 -0.77
CA LEU A 150 25.53 10.02 -1.99
C LEU A 150 25.54 11.54 -1.84
N MET A 151 24.54 12.11 -1.14
CA MET A 151 24.53 13.55 -0.81
C MET A 151 25.68 13.94 0.10
N GLN A 152 26.04 13.13 1.09
CA GLN A 152 27.20 13.34 1.97
C GLN A 152 28.52 13.37 1.20
N LYS A 153 28.62 12.58 0.13
CA LYS A 153 29.78 12.56 -0.77
C LYS A 153 29.75 13.66 -1.84
N ASN A 154 28.74 14.53 -1.82
CA ASN A 154 28.48 15.57 -2.85
C ASN A 154 28.33 15.03 -4.28
N ILE A 155 27.88 13.76 -4.45
CA ILE A 155 27.64 13.14 -5.75
C ILE A 155 26.31 13.63 -6.34
N ILE A 156 25.30 13.84 -5.49
CA ILE A 156 23.99 14.40 -5.82
C ILE A 156 23.62 15.51 -4.85
N LYS A 157 22.72 16.41 -5.26
CA LYS A 157 22.22 17.54 -4.45
C LYS A 157 20.70 17.60 -4.52
N GLY A 158 20.07 18.09 -3.47
CA GLY A 158 18.62 18.20 -3.31
C GLY A 158 18.21 17.79 -1.90
N THR A 159 16.93 17.44 -1.72
CA THR A 159 16.37 16.98 -0.46
C THR A 159 15.76 15.60 -0.63
N ILE A 160 16.10 14.67 0.25
CA ILE A 160 15.43 13.37 0.38
C ILE A 160 14.58 13.38 1.64
N ARG A 161 13.32 12.92 1.53
CA ARG A 161 12.43 12.67 2.67
C ARG A 161 11.91 11.25 2.63
N PHE A 162 12.14 10.49 3.67
CA PHE A 162 11.41 9.26 3.94
C PHE A 162 10.22 9.59 4.84
N TYR A 163 9.06 9.13 4.44
CA TYR A 163 7.81 9.29 5.18
C TYR A 163 7.43 7.95 5.80
N GLY A 164 7.50 7.82 7.11
CA GLY A 164 6.88 6.73 7.83
C GLY A 164 5.38 6.96 7.88
N THR A 165 4.65 6.19 7.07
CA THR A 165 3.20 6.35 6.85
C THR A 165 2.44 5.20 7.50
N PRO A 166 1.83 5.41 8.70
CA PRO A 166 1.08 4.39 9.41
C PRO A 166 -0.33 4.20 8.81
N ALA A 167 -0.97 3.10 9.20
CA ALA A 167 -2.41 2.87 9.10
C ALA A 167 -2.95 2.85 7.66
N GLU A 168 -2.24 2.22 6.72
CA GLU A 168 -2.71 2.03 5.35
C GLU A 168 -3.94 1.11 5.33
N GLU A 169 -3.87 -0.01 6.04
CA GLU A 169 -4.83 -1.12 5.97
C GLU A 169 -6.24 -0.78 6.48
N ASP A 170 -6.40 0.26 7.30
CA ASP A 170 -7.68 0.51 7.96
C ASP A 170 -8.12 1.99 8.00
N TYR A 171 -7.23 2.93 8.31
CA TYR A 171 -7.60 4.32 8.58
C TYR A 171 -7.18 5.31 7.49
N ALA A 172 -6.46 4.88 6.47
CA ALA A 172 -5.94 5.77 5.42
C ALA A 172 -5.02 6.87 5.98
N GLY A 173 -3.96 6.47 6.69
CA GLY A 173 -3.06 7.39 7.39
C GLY A 173 -2.44 8.45 6.49
N LYS A 174 -2.10 8.11 5.22
CA LYS A 174 -1.57 9.06 4.25
C LYS A 174 -2.56 10.17 3.90
N VAL A 175 -3.87 9.89 3.91
CA VAL A 175 -4.91 10.91 3.66
C VAL A 175 -4.94 11.95 4.78
N TYR A 176 -4.75 11.54 6.05
CA TYR A 176 -4.59 12.49 7.16
C TYR A 176 -3.34 13.35 7.02
N MET A 177 -2.20 12.74 6.64
CA MET A 177 -0.96 13.49 6.39
C MET A 177 -1.11 14.44 5.20
N ALA A 178 -1.76 14.02 4.13
CA ALA A 178 -2.04 14.82 2.95
C ALA A 178 -2.96 16.02 3.24
N ARG A 179 -3.98 15.83 4.08
CA ARG A 179 -4.89 16.90 4.53
C ARG A 179 -4.13 18.04 5.23
N GLU A 180 -3.09 17.72 5.97
CA GLU A 180 -2.24 18.70 6.65
C GLU A 180 -1.13 19.26 5.74
N GLY A 181 -1.15 18.95 4.43
CA GLY A 181 -0.23 19.48 3.43
C GLY A 181 1.19 18.92 3.46
N VAL A 182 1.40 17.78 4.10
CA VAL A 182 2.72 17.16 4.35
C VAL A 182 3.50 16.89 3.05
N PHE A 183 2.82 16.66 1.94
CA PHE A 183 3.42 16.28 0.64
C PHE A 183 3.44 17.41 -0.39
N ASN A 184 2.92 18.60 -0.07
CA ASN A 184 2.64 19.66 -1.06
C ASN A 184 3.89 20.26 -1.74
N ASP A 185 5.06 20.18 -1.12
CA ASP A 185 6.30 20.76 -1.62
C ASP A 185 7.21 19.76 -2.35
N LEU A 186 6.81 18.49 -2.43
CA LEU A 186 7.53 17.46 -3.16
C LEU A 186 7.54 17.73 -4.67
N ASP A 187 8.63 17.34 -5.32
CA ASP A 187 8.72 17.34 -6.78
C ASP A 187 8.30 16.00 -7.38
N VAL A 188 8.65 14.89 -6.74
CA VAL A 188 8.28 13.50 -7.09
C VAL A 188 8.19 12.69 -5.79
N CYS A 189 7.26 11.75 -5.74
CA CYS A 189 7.17 10.74 -4.70
C CYS A 189 7.42 9.36 -5.29
N LEU A 190 8.01 8.45 -4.52
CA LEU A 190 8.20 7.06 -4.89
C LEU A 190 7.67 6.17 -3.77
N ASP A 191 7.16 5.02 -4.17
CA ASP A 191 6.87 3.93 -3.26
C ASP A 191 7.24 2.58 -3.87
N TRP A 192 7.06 1.51 -3.11
CA TRP A 192 7.09 0.15 -3.59
C TRP A 192 6.16 -0.72 -2.76
N HIS A 193 5.71 -1.82 -3.33
CA HIS A 193 4.90 -2.77 -2.59
C HIS A 193 5.42 -4.20 -2.77
N PRO A 194 5.46 -5.03 -1.73
CA PRO A 194 5.67 -6.46 -1.82
C PRO A 194 4.66 -7.13 -2.76
N ASP A 195 5.14 -8.04 -3.62
CA ASP A 195 4.34 -8.76 -4.60
C ASP A 195 4.98 -10.14 -4.85
N TYR A 196 4.45 -10.88 -5.81
CA TYR A 196 5.04 -12.10 -6.35
C TYR A 196 5.69 -11.91 -7.74
N GLU A 197 5.81 -10.67 -8.23
CA GLU A 197 6.48 -10.29 -9.47
C GLU A 197 7.35 -9.04 -9.28
N ILE A 198 8.41 -8.89 -10.08
CA ILE A 198 9.17 -7.65 -10.18
C ILE A 198 8.68 -6.89 -11.41
N LYS A 199 8.00 -5.77 -11.18
CA LYS A 199 7.47 -4.93 -12.26
C LYS A 199 7.22 -3.50 -11.81
N VAL A 200 7.18 -2.60 -12.77
CA VAL A 200 6.62 -1.27 -12.52
C VAL A 200 5.14 -1.41 -12.21
N ASN A 201 4.68 -0.76 -11.14
CA ASN A 201 3.26 -0.61 -10.87
C ASN A 201 2.72 0.58 -11.66
N ASN A 202 2.29 0.32 -12.88
CA ASN A 202 1.64 1.33 -13.73
C ASN A 202 0.15 1.05 -13.90
N GLN A 203 -0.45 0.50 -12.86
CA GLN A 203 -1.87 0.18 -12.79
C GLN A 203 -2.53 1.08 -11.74
N SER A 204 -3.64 1.73 -12.09
CA SER A 204 -4.41 2.49 -11.12
C SER A 204 -5.08 1.59 -10.09
N SER A 205 -5.32 2.10 -8.90
CA SER A 205 -6.15 1.48 -7.86
C SER A 205 -7.63 1.87 -8.01
N GLN A 206 -8.52 1.24 -7.24
CA GLN A 206 -9.93 1.66 -7.18
C GLN A 206 -10.12 2.81 -6.18
N ALA A 207 -10.86 3.83 -6.59
CA ALA A 207 -11.42 4.78 -5.64
C ALA A 207 -12.47 4.10 -4.77
N VAL A 208 -12.55 4.48 -3.49
CA VAL A 208 -13.50 3.94 -2.53
C VAL A 208 -14.01 5.01 -1.58
N VAL A 209 -15.24 4.84 -1.08
CA VAL A 209 -15.73 5.52 0.13
C VAL A 209 -16.34 4.50 1.08
N ASP A 210 -16.13 4.77 2.35
CA ASP A 210 -16.54 3.97 3.48
C ASP A 210 -17.53 4.76 4.34
N TYR A 211 -18.75 4.25 4.47
CA TYR A 211 -19.82 4.86 5.26
C TYR A 211 -20.43 3.90 6.29
N THR A 212 -20.80 4.47 7.43
CA THR A 212 -21.77 3.84 8.34
C THR A 212 -23.10 4.57 8.23
N VAL A 213 -24.14 3.83 7.84
CA VAL A 213 -25.54 4.30 7.77
C VAL A 213 -26.25 3.79 9.00
N THR A 214 -26.70 4.69 9.88
CA THR A 214 -27.42 4.35 11.10
C THR A 214 -28.87 4.81 10.99
N PHE A 215 -29.81 3.90 11.19
CA PHE A 215 -31.24 4.19 11.28
C PHE A 215 -31.65 4.24 12.76
N ASN A 216 -32.49 5.24 13.11
CA ASN A 216 -32.99 5.47 14.46
C ASN A 216 -34.50 5.47 14.46
N GLY A 217 -35.06 4.46 15.11
CA GLY A 217 -36.48 4.18 15.19
C GLY A 217 -37.04 4.37 16.60
N LYS A 218 -38.03 3.54 16.94
CA LYS A 218 -38.70 3.55 18.25
C LYS A 218 -39.06 2.15 18.68
N SER A 219 -38.60 1.73 19.87
CA SER A 219 -38.92 0.42 20.44
C SER A 219 -40.39 0.34 20.86
N ALA A 220 -40.96 -0.85 20.73
CA ALA A 220 -42.24 -1.25 21.27
C ALA A 220 -42.28 -2.77 21.44
N HIS A 221 -43.25 -3.28 22.17
CA HIS A 221 -43.48 -4.73 22.28
C HIS A 221 -44.01 -5.28 20.98
N ALA A 222 -43.24 -6.14 20.29
CA ALA A 222 -43.57 -6.58 18.92
C ALA A 222 -44.93 -7.31 18.77
N ALA A 223 -45.43 -7.91 19.82
CA ALA A 223 -46.74 -8.62 19.81
C ALA A 223 -47.88 -7.81 20.42
N SER A 224 -47.64 -7.01 21.47
CA SER A 224 -48.74 -6.33 22.21
C SER A 224 -49.12 -4.99 21.62
N ASP A 225 -48.15 -4.19 21.17
CA ASP A 225 -48.39 -2.83 20.68
C ASP A 225 -47.43 -2.38 19.56
N PRO A 226 -47.26 -3.22 18.52
CA PRO A 226 -46.28 -2.93 17.44
C PRO A 226 -46.56 -1.61 16.70
N TRP A 227 -47.80 -1.13 16.67
CA TRP A 227 -48.18 0.15 16.06
C TRP A 227 -47.57 1.38 16.75
N ASN A 228 -47.06 1.26 18.00
CA ASN A 228 -46.37 2.29 18.71
C ASN A 228 -44.86 2.31 18.42
N GLY A 229 -44.31 1.25 17.79
CA GLY A 229 -42.94 1.14 17.37
C GLY A 229 -42.68 1.67 15.96
N ARG A 230 -41.40 1.87 15.63
CA ARG A 230 -40.86 2.10 14.29
C ARG A 230 -39.54 1.34 14.18
N SER A 231 -39.52 0.35 13.32
CA SER A 231 -38.35 -0.55 13.23
C SER A 231 -37.23 0.08 12.42
N ALA A 232 -36.08 0.32 13.08
CA ALA A 232 -34.87 0.71 12.41
C ALA A 232 -34.30 -0.44 11.54
N LEU A 233 -34.54 -1.69 11.92
CA LEU A 233 -34.15 -2.86 11.14
C LEU A 233 -34.86 -2.91 9.80
N ASP A 234 -36.18 -2.61 9.74
CA ASP A 234 -36.94 -2.57 8.49
C ASP A 234 -36.30 -1.52 7.53
N ALA A 235 -35.91 -0.36 8.05
CA ALA A 235 -35.21 0.64 7.25
C ALA A 235 -33.85 0.13 6.72
N ALA A 236 -33.10 -0.57 7.54
CA ALA A 236 -31.80 -1.15 7.13
C ALA A 236 -31.98 -2.25 6.06
N GLU A 237 -33.02 -3.06 6.15
CA GLU A 237 -33.39 -4.06 5.13
C GLU A 237 -33.84 -3.41 3.82
N LEU A 238 -34.68 -2.37 3.89
CA LEU A 238 -35.11 -1.58 2.72
C LEU A 238 -33.90 -0.90 2.04
N PHE A 239 -33.01 -0.33 2.84
CA PHE A 239 -31.74 0.25 2.34
C PHE A 239 -30.88 -0.80 1.61
N SER A 240 -30.66 -1.95 2.24
CA SER A 240 -29.86 -3.03 1.67
C SER A 240 -30.50 -3.58 0.39
N THR A 241 -31.83 -3.71 0.38
CA THR A 241 -32.58 -4.10 -0.82
C THR A 241 -32.40 -3.06 -1.93
N GLY A 242 -32.52 -1.77 -1.62
CA GLY A 242 -32.30 -0.68 -2.56
C GLY A 242 -30.91 -0.68 -3.17
N ILE A 243 -29.87 -0.90 -2.35
CA ILE A 243 -28.48 -1.07 -2.81
C ILE A 243 -28.36 -2.28 -3.74
N ASN A 244 -29.00 -3.41 -3.40
CA ASN A 244 -28.95 -4.62 -4.23
C ASN A 244 -29.65 -4.42 -5.59
N PHE A 245 -30.77 -3.71 -5.65
CA PHE A 245 -31.43 -3.36 -6.91
C PHE A 245 -30.61 -2.38 -7.73
N TYR A 246 -29.92 -1.43 -7.09
CA TYR A 246 -29.06 -0.48 -7.78
C TYR A 246 -27.84 -1.15 -8.45
N ARG A 247 -27.38 -2.32 -7.96
CA ARG A 247 -26.27 -3.09 -8.59
C ARG A 247 -26.53 -3.44 -10.05
N GLU A 248 -27.79 -3.58 -10.46
CA GLU A 248 -28.19 -3.83 -11.86
C GLU A 248 -27.92 -2.63 -12.79
N HIS A 249 -27.81 -1.42 -12.23
CA HIS A 249 -27.76 -0.17 -12.98
C HIS A 249 -26.44 0.58 -12.84
N VAL A 250 -25.34 -0.12 -12.56
CA VAL A 250 -24.00 0.44 -12.41
C VAL A 250 -23.02 -0.16 -13.41
N LYS A 251 -21.88 0.51 -13.62
CA LYS A 251 -20.81 0.02 -14.49
C LYS A 251 -20.19 -1.27 -13.95
N PRO A 252 -19.57 -2.12 -14.83
CA PRO A 252 -18.88 -3.32 -14.39
C PRO A 252 -17.71 -3.08 -13.41
N SER A 253 -17.12 -1.87 -13.41
CA SER A 253 -16.07 -1.44 -12.47
C SER A 253 -16.56 -1.27 -11.03
N VAL A 254 -17.86 -1.04 -10.83
CA VAL A 254 -18.42 -0.75 -9.51
C VAL A 254 -18.45 -1.99 -8.62
N ARG A 255 -18.11 -1.79 -7.34
CA ARG A 255 -18.28 -2.79 -6.27
C ARG A 255 -18.94 -2.12 -5.07
N MET A 256 -19.95 -2.78 -4.53
CA MET A 256 -20.69 -2.34 -3.35
C MET A 256 -20.79 -3.51 -2.37
N HIS A 257 -20.26 -3.35 -1.16
CA HIS A 257 -20.28 -4.38 -0.13
C HIS A 257 -20.75 -3.77 1.18
N TYR A 258 -21.54 -4.50 1.95
CA TYR A 258 -22.02 -4.05 3.24
C TYR A 258 -22.10 -5.19 4.24
N VAL A 259 -22.06 -4.82 5.52
CA VAL A 259 -22.33 -5.67 6.67
C VAL A 259 -23.24 -4.93 7.66
N TYR A 260 -24.03 -5.68 8.43
CA TYR A 260 -24.76 -5.09 9.55
C TYR A 260 -23.87 -5.04 10.79
N LEU A 261 -23.71 -3.85 11.37
CA LEU A 261 -23.03 -3.67 12.65
C LEU A 261 -24.00 -3.84 13.82
N GLU A 262 -25.26 -3.45 13.64
CA GLU A 262 -26.33 -3.55 14.62
C GLU A 262 -27.67 -3.81 13.89
N ALA A 263 -28.46 -4.79 14.36
CA ALA A 263 -29.71 -5.19 13.73
C ALA A 263 -30.76 -5.64 14.74
N GLY A 264 -30.73 -5.10 15.98
CA GLY A 264 -31.56 -5.53 17.11
C GLY A 264 -30.95 -6.69 17.89
N LYS A 265 -31.60 -7.07 19.00
CA LYS A 265 -31.08 -8.07 19.95
C LYS A 265 -32.03 -9.24 20.22
N ILE A 266 -33.34 -8.99 20.23
CA ILE A 266 -34.35 -9.96 20.63
C ILE A 266 -35.64 -9.74 19.82
N PRO A 267 -36.27 -10.82 19.28
CA PRO A 267 -37.40 -10.69 18.31
C PRO A 267 -38.66 -10.05 18.84
N ASN A 268 -38.92 -10.09 20.15
CA ASN A 268 -40.10 -9.52 20.78
C ASN A 268 -40.00 -8.03 21.10
N VAL A 269 -38.91 -7.36 20.73
CA VAL A 269 -38.69 -5.91 20.85
C VAL A 269 -38.43 -5.34 19.47
N ILE A 270 -39.25 -4.37 19.03
CA ILE A 270 -39.01 -3.65 17.79
C ILE A 270 -37.68 -2.91 17.91
N PRO A 271 -36.69 -3.13 17.00
CA PRO A 271 -35.38 -2.49 17.08
C PRO A 271 -35.50 -0.98 16.85
N ASP A 272 -35.02 -0.19 17.81
CA ASP A 272 -34.95 1.27 17.70
C ASP A 272 -33.63 1.77 17.11
N LYS A 273 -32.68 0.88 16.84
CA LYS A 273 -31.44 1.20 16.17
C LYS A 273 -30.98 0.04 15.29
N ALA A 274 -30.53 0.38 14.08
CA ALA A 274 -29.84 -0.53 13.16
C ALA A 274 -28.76 0.24 12.41
N SER A 275 -27.62 -0.40 12.16
CA SER A 275 -26.47 0.23 11.48
C SER A 275 -25.92 -0.69 10.41
N VAL A 276 -25.67 -0.13 9.22
CA VAL A 276 -25.07 -0.80 8.07
C VAL A 276 -23.76 -0.12 7.72
N TRP A 277 -22.68 -0.89 7.71
CA TRP A 277 -21.39 -0.45 7.22
C TRP A 277 -21.27 -0.81 5.74
N ILE A 278 -21.03 0.17 4.87
CA ILE A 278 -21.02 0.00 3.41
C ILE A 278 -19.78 0.63 2.77
N TRP A 279 -19.17 -0.11 1.84
CA TRP A 279 -18.11 0.35 0.96
C TRP A 279 -18.63 0.44 -0.47
N LEU A 280 -18.36 1.60 -1.12
CA LEU A 280 -18.69 1.87 -2.51
C LEU A 280 -17.40 2.11 -3.27
N ARG A 281 -17.13 1.33 -4.32
CA ARG A 281 -15.92 1.43 -5.14
C ARG A 281 -16.27 1.63 -6.61
N ASP A 282 -15.44 2.42 -7.30
CA ASP A 282 -15.41 2.52 -8.76
C ASP A 282 -13.99 2.75 -9.24
N SER A 283 -13.74 2.67 -10.54
CA SER A 283 -12.44 2.95 -11.15
C SER A 283 -11.96 4.39 -10.96
N LYS A 284 -12.87 5.33 -10.63
CA LYS A 284 -12.54 6.76 -10.44
C LYS A 284 -13.35 7.38 -9.31
N ARG A 285 -12.75 8.34 -8.63
CA ARG A 285 -13.43 9.14 -7.59
C ARG A 285 -14.71 9.81 -8.08
N THR A 286 -14.72 10.29 -9.33
CA THR A 286 -15.94 10.88 -9.94
C THR A 286 -17.08 9.88 -10.06
N GLY A 287 -16.80 8.62 -10.33
CA GLY A 287 -17.80 7.55 -10.32
C GLY A 287 -18.29 7.24 -8.91
N VAL A 288 -17.38 7.18 -7.93
CA VAL A 288 -17.74 7.00 -6.52
C VAL A 288 -18.68 8.13 -6.04
N ALA A 289 -18.47 9.39 -6.45
CA ALA A 289 -19.35 10.50 -6.10
C ALA A 289 -20.82 10.27 -6.56
N VAL A 290 -21.01 9.67 -7.73
CA VAL A 290 -22.36 9.30 -8.22
C VAL A 290 -22.98 8.21 -7.35
N LEU A 291 -22.16 7.23 -6.91
CA LEU A 291 -22.62 6.16 -6.01
C LEU A 291 -23.01 6.71 -4.63
N GLU A 292 -22.23 7.67 -4.08
CA GLU A 292 -22.56 8.34 -2.81
C GLU A 292 -23.89 9.06 -2.86
N GLU A 293 -24.14 9.83 -3.92
CA GLU A 293 -25.40 10.54 -4.09
C GLU A 293 -26.57 9.56 -4.14
N ARG A 294 -26.45 8.49 -4.92
CA ARG A 294 -27.50 7.48 -5.01
C ARG A 294 -27.70 6.73 -3.68
N MET A 295 -26.65 6.39 -2.98
CA MET A 295 -26.72 5.76 -1.65
C MET A 295 -27.48 6.65 -0.66
N ARG A 296 -27.24 7.97 -0.66
CA ARG A 296 -27.97 8.94 0.19
C ARG A 296 -29.47 8.93 -0.10
N HIS A 297 -29.86 8.95 -1.37
CA HIS A 297 -31.27 8.89 -1.76
C HIS A 297 -31.92 7.55 -1.38
N ILE A 298 -31.19 6.42 -1.48
CA ILE A 298 -31.70 5.12 -1.04
C ILE A 298 -31.90 5.11 0.48
N ALA A 299 -30.94 5.66 1.26
CA ALA A 299 -31.05 5.74 2.71
C ALA A 299 -32.25 6.63 3.15
N GLU A 300 -32.43 7.78 2.49
CA GLU A 300 -33.57 8.66 2.71
C GLU A 300 -34.89 7.97 2.42
N GLY A 301 -34.98 7.31 1.25
CA GLY A 301 -36.21 6.56 0.87
C GLY A 301 -36.53 5.43 1.85
N ALA A 302 -35.51 4.68 2.30
CA ALA A 302 -35.68 3.62 3.29
C ALA A 302 -36.18 4.16 4.64
N ALA A 303 -35.59 5.27 5.10
CA ALA A 303 -36.00 5.93 6.34
C ALA A 303 -37.44 6.44 6.28
N LEU A 304 -37.85 7.06 5.16
CA LEU A 304 -39.21 7.52 4.92
C LEU A 304 -40.23 6.35 4.92
N MET A 305 -39.93 5.26 4.24
CA MET A 305 -40.81 4.07 4.18
C MET A 305 -41.02 3.41 5.55
N ALA A 306 -39.97 3.35 6.37
CA ALA A 306 -40.03 2.77 7.71
C ALA A 306 -40.52 3.75 8.80
N GLY A 307 -40.62 5.05 8.47
CA GLY A 307 -41.01 6.10 9.42
C GLY A 307 -39.99 6.35 10.53
N VAL A 308 -38.69 6.31 10.18
CA VAL A 308 -37.54 6.48 11.06
C VAL A 308 -36.65 7.63 10.60
N SER A 309 -35.71 8.06 11.42
CA SER A 309 -34.59 8.95 10.98
C SER A 309 -33.33 8.16 10.63
N TYR A 310 -32.41 8.81 9.94
CA TYR A 310 -31.10 8.21 9.63
C TYR A 310 -29.95 9.20 9.75
N ASP A 311 -28.76 8.66 10.01
CA ASP A 311 -27.49 9.37 10.02
C ASP A 311 -26.51 8.71 9.07
N LEU A 312 -25.72 9.52 8.36
CA LEU A 312 -24.61 9.08 7.50
C LEU A 312 -23.29 9.54 8.10
N LYS A 313 -22.46 8.59 8.47
CA LYS A 313 -21.10 8.87 8.93
C LYS A 313 -20.12 8.40 7.86
N LEU A 314 -19.37 9.34 7.27
CA LEU A 314 -18.18 9.03 6.48
C LEU A 314 -17.11 8.50 7.44
N ASN A 315 -16.55 7.32 7.18
CA ASN A 315 -15.43 6.78 7.93
C ASN A 315 -14.11 7.19 7.27
N ASN A 316 -13.95 6.92 5.98
CA ASN A 316 -12.86 7.42 5.13
C ASN A 316 -13.23 7.29 3.65
N GLY A 317 -12.34 7.75 2.77
CA GLY A 317 -12.42 7.50 1.34
C GLY A 317 -11.06 7.73 0.70
N LEU A 318 -10.82 7.04 -0.42
CA LEU A 318 -9.56 7.05 -1.16
C LEU A 318 -9.81 7.38 -2.62
N TYR A 319 -8.88 8.13 -3.21
CA TYR A 319 -8.81 8.33 -4.65
C TYR A 319 -8.17 7.11 -5.33
N GLU A 320 -8.47 6.96 -6.62
CA GLU A 320 -7.69 6.09 -7.50
C GLU A 320 -6.27 6.65 -7.70
N GLU A 321 -5.30 5.78 -8.03
CA GLU A 321 -3.95 6.24 -8.35
C GLU A 321 -3.90 6.92 -9.73
N LEU A 322 -3.22 8.07 -9.79
CA LEU A 322 -2.93 8.83 -11.00
C LEU A 322 -1.58 8.38 -11.56
N VAL A 323 -1.57 7.39 -12.43
CA VAL A 323 -0.36 6.79 -13.00
C VAL A 323 0.38 7.77 -13.90
N ILE A 324 1.72 7.87 -13.75
CA ILE A 324 2.61 8.71 -14.54
C ILE A 324 3.52 7.85 -15.43
N ASP A 325 3.23 7.79 -16.73
CA ASP A 325 3.92 6.91 -17.68
C ASP A 325 5.42 7.22 -17.81
N LYS A 326 5.82 8.50 -17.78
CA LYS A 326 7.24 8.91 -17.81
C LYS A 326 8.01 8.43 -16.57
N GLY A 327 7.35 8.41 -15.41
CA GLY A 327 7.88 7.83 -14.18
C GLY A 327 8.05 6.32 -14.31
N ALA A 328 7.02 5.64 -14.84
CA ALA A 328 7.03 4.22 -15.12
C ALA A 328 8.16 3.80 -16.08
N GLU A 329 8.35 4.53 -17.18
CA GLU A 329 9.44 4.32 -18.13
C GLU A 329 10.84 4.50 -17.50
N LEU A 330 10.99 5.49 -16.62
CA LEU A 330 12.22 5.73 -15.90
C LEU A 330 12.54 4.57 -14.95
N LEU A 331 11.57 4.13 -14.18
CA LEU A 331 11.71 3.00 -13.26
C LEU A 331 12.03 1.71 -14.01
N GLN A 332 11.36 1.42 -15.14
CA GLN A 332 11.63 0.22 -15.94
C GLN A 332 13.10 0.13 -16.39
N LYS A 333 13.68 1.24 -16.82
CA LYS A 333 15.13 1.29 -17.19
C LYS A 333 16.03 0.89 -16.02
N ASN A 334 15.64 1.24 -14.80
CA ASN A 334 16.41 0.89 -13.60
C ASN A 334 16.19 -0.58 -13.20
N LEU A 335 15.00 -1.13 -13.40
CA LEU A 335 14.74 -2.56 -13.20
C LEU A 335 15.52 -3.41 -14.21
N ASP A 336 15.50 -3.04 -15.50
CA ASP A 336 16.25 -3.73 -16.54
C ASP A 336 17.77 -3.69 -16.29
N MET A 337 18.27 -2.58 -15.74
CA MET A 337 19.68 -2.42 -15.33
C MET A 337 20.04 -3.32 -14.13
N LEU A 338 19.16 -3.45 -13.14
CA LEU A 338 19.41 -4.27 -11.96
C LEU A 338 19.30 -5.76 -12.25
N GLY A 339 18.40 -6.13 -13.17
CA GLY A 339 18.15 -7.51 -13.55
C GLY A 339 17.37 -8.31 -12.49
N SER A 340 17.46 -9.62 -12.57
CA SER A 340 16.65 -10.56 -11.78
C SER A 340 17.20 -10.78 -10.37
N ILE A 341 16.30 -11.14 -9.44
CA ILE A 341 16.66 -11.71 -8.14
C ILE A 341 16.95 -13.21 -8.32
N SER A 342 18.07 -13.68 -7.77
CA SER A 342 18.40 -15.11 -7.74
C SER A 342 18.03 -15.71 -6.38
N TYR A 343 17.37 -16.87 -6.41
CA TYR A 343 16.97 -17.63 -5.23
C TYR A 343 17.79 -18.92 -5.09
N THR A 344 18.10 -19.29 -3.84
CA THR A 344 18.81 -20.55 -3.54
C THR A 344 17.86 -21.75 -3.64
N PRO A 345 18.39 -22.99 -3.77
CA PRO A 345 17.55 -24.20 -3.73
C PRO A 345 16.69 -24.31 -2.46
N GLU A 346 17.19 -23.83 -1.32
CA GLU A 346 16.47 -23.82 -0.04
C GLU A 346 15.29 -22.84 -0.06
N GLU A 347 15.47 -21.67 -0.66
CA GLU A 347 14.39 -20.67 -0.83
C GLU A 347 13.33 -21.18 -1.79
N ILE A 348 13.72 -21.80 -2.89
CA ILE A 348 12.80 -22.41 -3.84
C ILE A 348 11.99 -23.52 -3.13
N LYS A 349 12.68 -24.40 -2.39
CA LYS A 349 12.02 -25.44 -1.61
C LYS A 349 11.06 -24.88 -0.57
N PHE A 350 11.44 -23.82 0.15
CA PHE A 350 10.55 -23.12 1.09
C PHE A 350 9.29 -22.64 0.38
N GLY A 351 9.43 -21.99 -0.77
CA GLY A 351 8.29 -21.50 -1.57
C GLY A 351 7.38 -22.63 -2.04
N ASP A 352 7.94 -23.75 -2.52
CA ASP A 352 7.17 -24.91 -2.96
C ASP A 352 6.40 -25.56 -1.79
N ASP A 353 7.06 -25.74 -0.64
CA ASP A 353 6.44 -26.30 0.57
C ASP A 353 5.33 -25.38 1.10
N LEU A 354 5.54 -24.06 1.07
CA LEU A 354 4.57 -23.05 1.49
C LEU A 354 3.29 -23.13 0.64
N MET A 355 3.42 -23.10 -0.69
CA MET A 355 2.28 -23.16 -1.60
C MET A 355 1.54 -24.50 -1.49
N LYS A 356 2.26 -25.61 -1.37
CA LYS A 356 1.68 -26.91 -1.11
C LYS A 356 0.87 -26.93 0.19
N ASN A 357 1.42 -26.36 1.28
CA ASN A 357 0.74 -26.31 2.58
C ASN A 357 -0.41 -25.27 2.58
N PHE A 358 -0.38 -24.30 1.68
CA PHE A 358 -1.51 -23.39 1.43
C PHE A 358 -2.65 -24.07 0.66
N GLY A 359 -2.40 -25.21 0.01
CA GLY A 359 -3.38 -25.96 -0.75
C GLY A 359 -3.52 -25.55 -2.23
N VAL A 360 -2.50 -24.86 -2.78
CA VAL A 360 -2.45 -24.48 -4.20
C VAL A 360 -1.17 -25.03 -4.86
N PRO A 361 -1.20 -25.34 -6.17
CA PRO A 361 -0.01 -25.76 -6.88
C PRO A 361 1.08 -24.68 -6.86
N SER A 362 2.33 -25.09 -6.53
CA SER A 362 3.46 -24.17 -6.65
C SER A 362 3.76 -23.88 -8.13
N LYS A 363 4.03 -22.62 -8.43
CA LYS A 363 4.56 -22.14 -9.73
C LYS A 363 5.98 -21.58 -9.58
N GLY A 364 6.61 -21.84 -8.41
CA GLY A 364 7.94 -21.35 -8.05
C GLY A 364 7.96 -19.90 -7.59
N ILE A 365 9.17 -19.34 -7.50
CA ILE A 365 9.40 -17.94 -7.14
C ILE A 365 9.90 -17.20 -8.38
N ASP A 366 9.19 -16.16 -8.79
CA ASP A 366 9.58 -15.40 -9.97
C ASP A 366 10.47 -14.19 -9.60
N GLY A 367 11.75 -14.32 -9.87
CA GLY A 367 12.74 -13.26 -9.67
C GLY A 367 12.98 -12.41 -10.92
N ASN A 368 12.28 -12.65 -12.03
CA ASN A 368 12.53 -11.95 -13.28
C ASN A 368 11.81 -10.62 -13.36
N VAL A 369 12.51 -9.61 -13.89
CA VAL A 369 11.90 -8.32 -14.21
C VAL A 369 10.90 -8.48 -15.35
N LYS A 370 9.68 -8.05 -15.15
CA LYS A 370 8.64 -8.02 -16.19
C LYS A 370 8.80 -6.77 -17.05
N PRO A 371 8.57 -6.89 -18.37
CA PRO A 371 8.58 -5.73 -19.25
C PRO A 371 7.40 -4.80 -18.93
N LEU A 372 7.64 -3.49 -19.05
CA LEU A 372 6.58 -2.49 -18.93
C LEU A 372 5.49 -2.74 -19.98
N LYS A 373 4.25 -2.86 -19.53
CA LYS A 373 3.08 -2.96 -20.38
C LYS A 373 2.36 -1.61 -20.44
N PRO A 374 1.54 -1.35 -21.48
CA PRO A 374 0.68 -0.18 -21.49
C PRO A 374 -0.21 -0.15 -20.24
N THR A 375 -0.40 1.04 -19.67
CA THR A 375 -1.29 1.26 -18.53
C THR A 375 -2.69 0.75 -18.84
N PRO A 376 -3.26 -0.16 -18.03
CA PRO A 376 -4.62 -0.62 -18.22
C PRO A 376 -5.63 0.53 -18.11
N PRO A 377 -6.72 0.52 -18.92
CA PRO A 377 -7.72 1.60 -18.87
C PRO A 377 -8.53 1.62 -17.57
N ASP A 378 -8.74 0.46 -16.96
CA ASP A 378 -9.45 0.30 -15.71
C ASP A 378 -8.56 -0.40 -14.67
N PRO A 379 -8.65 0.00 -13.40
CA PRO A 379 -7.89 -0.64 -12.33
C PRO A 379 -8.39 -2.06 -12.09
N VAL A 380 -7.43 -2.95 -11.81
CA VAL A 380 -7.70 -4.31 -11.37
C VAL A 380 -7.11 -4.44 -9.97
N GLY A 381 -7.90 -4.69 -8.96
CA GLY A 381 -7.40 -4.90 -7.60
C GLY A 381 -8.08 -4.05 -6.54
N GLY A 382 -7.33 -3.77 -5.48
CA GLY A 382 -7.80 -3.07 -4.30
C GLY A 382 -7.77 -1.55 -4.41
N SER A 383 -7.82 -0.92 -3.25
CA SER A 383 -7.63 0.51 -3.05
C SER A 383 -6.42 0.69 -2.13
N THR A 384 -5.71 1.80 -2.27
CA THR A 384 -4.63 2.21 -1.37
C THR A 384 -4.69 3.70 -1.14
N ASP A 385 -4.24 4.17 0.01
CA ASP A 385 -4.16 5.60 0.32
C ASP A 385 -2.96 6.30 -0.36
N VAL A 386 -2.08 5.56 -1.06
CA VAL A 386 -1.11 6.09 -2.02
C VAL A 386 -1.83 6.82 -3.17
N GLY A 387 -3.04 6.35 -3.53
CA GLY A 387 -3.89 7.01 -4.51
C GLY A 387 -4.06 8.51 -4.21
N ASP A 388 -4.34 8.88 -2.97
CA ASP A 388 -4.50 10.28 -2.57
C ASP A 388 -3.22 11.11 -2.77
N ILE A 389 -2.04 10.52 -2.51
CA ILE A 389 -0.75 11.18 -2.71
C ILE A 389 -0.52 11.43 -4.20
N SER A 390 -0.89 10.48 -5.06
CA SER A 390 -0.72 10.57 -6.52
C SER A 390 -1.50 11.73 -7.15
N TRP A 391 -2.53 12.28 -6.48
CA TRP A 391 -3.26 13.48 -6.89
C TRP A 391 -2.66 14.80 -6.35
N ILE A 392 -1.65 14.73 -5.50
CA ILE A 392 -0.94 15.88 -4.92
C ILE A 392 0.40 16.08 -5.60
N VAL A 393 1.14 15.00 -5.80
CA VAL A 393 2.49 14.96 -6.37
C VAL A 393 2.61 13.80 -7.35
N PRO A 394 3.41 13.91 -8.45
CA PRO A 394 3.69 12.76 -9.31
C PRO A 394 4.27 11.62 -8.48
N GLU A 395 3.71 10.44 -8.62
CA GLU A 395 4.09 9.23 -7.89
C GLU A 395 4.62 8.17 -8.86
N ILE A 396 5.62 7.38 -8.41
CA ILE A 396 6.26 6.29 -9.18
C ILE A 396 6.32 5.06 -8.30
N SER A 397 5.58 4.02 -8.66
CA SER A 397 5.41 2.81 -7.85
C SER A 397 6.07 1.57 -8.46
N LEU A 398 6.55 0.69 -7.58
CA LEU A 398 7.30 -0.53 -7.89
C LEU A 398 6.67 -1.72 -7.16
N LEU A 399 6.49 -2.83 -7.85
CA LEU A 399 6.18 -4.13 -7.24
C LEU A 399 7.41 -5.03 -7.26
N VAL A 400 7.69 -5.73 -6.15
CA VAL A 400 8.86 -6.61 -6.03
C VAL A 400 8.48 -7.95 -5.42
N THR A 401 9.01 -9.03 -5.99
CA THR A 401 8.84 -10.39 -5.50
C THR A 401 9.37 -10.53 -4.07
N THR A 402 8.46 -10.85 -3.15
CA THR A 402 8.73 -11.18 -1.75
C THR A 402 8.10 -12.51 -1.33
N ALA A 403 7.31 -13.12 -2.22
CA ALA A 403 6.61 -14.38 -1.99
C ALA A 403 6.57 -15.22 -3.28
N PRO A 404 6.26 -16.52 -3.23
CA PRO A 404 6.05 -17.37 -4.41
C PRO A 404 4.96 -16.82 -5.34
N TYR A 405 5.07 -17.14 -6.62
CA TYR A 405 4.13 -16.68 -7.65
C TYR A 405 2.67 -17.07 -7.33
N GLU A 406 1.77 -16.11 -7.42
CA GLU A 406 0.34 -16.22 -7.06
C GLU A 406 0.07 -16.57 -5.57
N THR A 407 0.98 -16.24 -4.66
CA THR A 407 0.66 -16.31 -3.22
C THR A 407 -0.52 -15.40 -2.92
N PRO A 408 -1.60 -15.89 -2.28
CA PRO A 408 -2.72 -15.03 -1.89
C PRO A 408 -2.29 -13.99 -0.85
N TRP A 409 -2.56 -12.71 -1.15
CA TRP A 409 -2.28 -11.60 -0.23
C TRP A 409 -3.25 -11.59 0.95
N HIS A 410 -2.92 -10.89 2.02
CA HIS A 410 -3.63 -10.89 3.30
C HIS A 410 -3.79 -12.31 3.87
N SER A 411 -2.72 -13.08 3.79
CA SER A 411 -2.71 -14.46 4.25
C SER A 411 -1.49 -14.78 5.13
N TRP A 412 -1.57 -15.88 5.85
CA TRP A 412 -0.47 -16.41 6.63
C TRP A 412 0.80 -16.69 5.81
N ALA A 413 0.64 -16.98 4.52
CA ALA A 413 1.76 -17.27 3.62
C ALA A 413 2.63 -16.03 3.39
N VAL A 414 2.02 -14.85 3.21
CA VAL A 414 2.74 -13.57 3.07
C VAL A 414 3.46 -13.23 4.38
N VAL A 415 2.80 -13.42 5.54
CA VAL A 415 3.45 -13.22 6.86
C VAL A 415 4.68 -14.09 7.00
N ALA A 416 4.58 -15.38 6.63
CA ALA A 416 5.71 -16.30 6.69
C ALA A 416 6.88 -15.85 5.81
N CYS A 417 6.61 -15.40 4.57
CA CYS A 417 7.62 -14.89 3.65
C CYS A 417 8.29 -13.60 4.15
N GLY A 418 7.52 -12.72 4.82
CA GLY A 418 8.01 -11.45 5.35
C GLY A 418 9.12 -11.57 6.40
N GLY A 419 9.20 -12.71 7.12
CA GLY A 419 10.28 -13.05 8.06
C GLY A 419 11.36 -13.96 7.49
N MET A 420 11.42 -14.14 6.15
CA MET A 420 12.36 -15.07 5.49
C MET A 420 13.22 -14.36 4.45
N SER A 421 14.32 -15.01 4.06
CA SER A 421 15.27 -14.44 3.08
C SER A 421 14.63 -14.10 1.72
N ILE A 422 13.53 -14.76 1.33
CA ILE A 422 12.76 -14.40 0.12
C ILE A 422 12.25 -12.95 0.24
N GLY A 423 11.60 -12.61 1.35
CA GLY A 423 11.14 -11.26 1.64
C GLY A 423 12.29 -10.26 1.72
N HIS A 424 13.35 -10.59 2.48
CA HIS A 424 14.52 -9.73 2.64
C HIS A 424 15.22 -9.41 1.31
N LYS A 425 15.34 -10.37 0.39
CA LYS A 425 15.89 -10.14 -0.94
C LYS A 425 15.05 -9.15 -1.75
N GLY A 426 13.72 -9.30 -1.70
CA GLY A 426 12.79 -8.36 -2.33
C GLY A 426 12.93 -6.95 -1.76
N MET A 427 12.97 -6.80 -0.44
CA MET A 427 13.18 -5.53 0.26
C MET A 427 14.47 -4.82 -0.17
N LEU A 428 15.59 -5.54 -0.18
CA LEU A 428 16.88 -4.99 -0.59
C LEU A 428 16.91 -4.64 -2.08
N TYR A 429 16.27 -5.43 -2.91
CA TYR A 429 16.09 -5.13 -4.33
C TYR A 429 15.28 -3.84 -4.53
N ALA A 430 14.16 -3.69 -3.83
CA ALA A 430 13.36 -2.47 -3.85
C ALA A 430 14.17 -1.24 -3.44
N SER A 431 14.96 -1.33 -2.36
CA SER A 431 15.87 -0.25 -1.95
C SER A 431 16.82 0.17 -3.07
N LYS A 432 17.41 -0.79 -3.79
CA LYS A 432 18.33 -0.52 -4.92
C LYS A 432 17.62 0.10 -6.11
N ALA A 433 16.42 -0.38 -6.44
CA ALA A 433 15.61 0.10 -7.56
C ALA A 433 15.14 1.55 -7.33
N LEU A 434 14.58 1.82 -6.15
CA LEU A 434 14.16 3.17 -5.75
C LEU A 434 15.34 4.13 -5.72
N ALA A 435 16.46 3.76 -5.08
CA ALA A 435 17.66 4.60 -5.03
C ALA A 435 18.21 4.91 -6.43
N SER A 436 18.24 3.92 -7.33
CA SER A 436 18.70 4.10 -8.70
C SER A 436 17.82 5.06 -9.49
N THR A 437 16.49 4.96 -9.29
CA THR A 437 15.51 5.85 -9.93
C THR A 437 15.61 7.27 -9.38
N MET A 438 15.77 7.44 -8.08
CA MET A 438 15.99 8.76 -7.46
C MET A 438 17.29 9.42 -7.94
N ILE A 439 18.37 8.66 -8.18
CA ILE A 439 19.61 9.22 -8.74
C ILE A 439 19.36 9.87 -10.10
N ASP A 440 18.58 9.22 -10.98
CA ASP A 440 18.24 9.81 -12.28
C ASP A 440 17.44 11.10 -12.11
N LEU A 441 16.52 11.16 -11.14
CA LEU A 441 15.75 12.37 -10.84
C LEU A 441 16.63 13.50 -10.28
N TYR A 442 17.60 13.20 -9.40
CA TYR A 442 18.52 14.21 -8.87
C TYR A 442 19.53 14.72 -9.91
N GLN A 443 19.93 13.88 -10.85
CA GLN A 443 20.95 14.23 -11.85
C GLN A 443 20.36 14.84 -13.13
N ASN A 444 19.06 14.72 -13.37
CA ASN A 444 18.42 15.19 -14.58
C ASN A 444 17.13 16.00 -14.28
N SER A 445 17.27 17.31 -14.19
CA SER A 445 16.13 18.21 -13.94
C SER A 445 15.07 18.18 -15.06
N GLN A 446 15.45 17.84 -16.30
CA GLN A 446 14.50 17.73 -17.41
C GLN A 446 13.56 16.54 -17.18
N THR A 447 14.06 15.40 -16.68
CA THR A 447 13.23 14.25 -16.32
C THR A 447 12.17 14.61 -15.27
N VAL A 448 12.57 15.33 -14.21
CA VAL A 448 11.62 15.84 -13.20
C VAL A 448 10.58 16.76 -13.82
N THR A 449 11.00 17.67 -14.71
CA THR A 449 10.11 18.59 -15.43
C THR A 449 9.11 17.83 -16.30
N ASP A 450 9.55 16.83 -17.04
CA ASP A 450 8.71 16.02 -17.93
C ASP A 450 7.66 15.22 -17.15
N ILE A 451 8.03 14.62 -16.02
CA ILE A 451 7.14 13.91 -15.10
C ILE A 451 6.09 14.88 -14.53
N LYS A 452 6.51 16.05 -14.06
CA LYS A 452 5.59 17.07 -13.52
C LYS A 452 4.63 17.62 -14.58
N ASN A 453 5.08 17.81 -15.80
CA ASN A 453 4.22 18.25 -16.90
C ASN A 453 3.15 17.20 -17.23
N GLU A 454 3.52 15.92 -17.28
CA GLU A 454 2.55 14.84 -17.47
C GLU A 454 1.53 14.80 -16.33
N PHE A 455 2.00 14.89 -15.08
CA PHE A 455 1.12 14.97 -13.91
C PHE A 455 0.09 16.11 -14.03
N ILE A 456 0.53 17.31 -14.37
CA ILE A 456 -0.36 18.46 -14.53
C ILE A 456 -1.40 18.20 -15.62
N ILE A 457 -1.00 17.62 -16.75
CA ILE A 457 -1.89 17.30 -17.87
C ILE A 457 -2.93 16.23 -17.45
N LYS A 458 -2.48 15.14 -16.80
CA LYS A 458 -3.37 14.04 -16.38
C LYS A 458 -4.32 14.44 -15.26
N LYS A 459 -3.83 15.21 -14.28
CA LYS A 459 -4.65 15.76 -13.18
C LYS A 459 -5.69 16.75 -13.68
N GLY A 460 -5.37 17.55 -14.71
CA GLY A 460 -6.25 18.58 -15.24
C GLY A 460 -6.61 19.62 -14.18
N ASN A 461 -7.90 19.95 -14.10
CA ASN A 461 -8.43 20.95 -13.14
C ASN A 461 -8.93 20.33 -11.82
N GLU A 462 -8.72 19.02 -11.62
CA GLU A 462 -9.16 18.36 -10.39
C GLU A 462 -8.39 18.88 -9.18
N VAL A 463 -9.16 19.26 -8.16
CA VAL A 463 -8.63 19.69 -6.86
C VAL A 463 -8.83 18.55 -5.87
N TRP A 464 -7.73 17.95 -5.44
CA TRP A 464 -7.79 16.92 -4.41
C TRP A 464 -8.39 17.47 -3.10
N LYS A 465 -9.25 16.66 -2.47
CA LYS A 465 -9.85 16.93 -1.16
C LYS A 465 -9.88 15.67 -0.34
N ALA A 466 -9.36 15.72 0.87
CA ALA A 466 -9.41 14.59 1.79
C ALA A 466 -10.85 14.13 2.04
N MET A 467 -11.13 12.86 1.81
CA MET A 467 -12.41 12.23 2.13
C MET A 467 -12.34 11.61 3.52
N LEU A 468 -12.26 12.47 4.53
CA LEU A 468 -12.14 12.10 5.93
C LEU A 468 -13.17 12.84 6.77
N PRO A 469 -13.60 12.26 7.90
CA PRO A 469 -14.35 13.01 8.92
C PRO A 469 -13.49 14.15 9.48
N PRO A 470 -14.14 15.18 10.04
CA PRO A 470 -13.42 16.24 10.75
C PRO A 470 -12.62 15.71 11.93
N GLY A 471 -11.46 16.32 12.20
CA GLY A 471 -10.62 15.98 13.35
C GLY A 471 -9.65 14.82 13.12
N PRO A 472 -9.00 14.34 14.19
CA PRO A 472 -8.07 13.21 14.11
C PRO A 472 -8.81 11.88 13.89
N PRO A 473 -8.13 10.81 13.46
CA PRO A 473 -8.75 9.50 13.36
C PRO A 473 -9.23 9.02 14.74
N VAL A 474 -10.42 8.43 14.75
CA VAL A 474 -10.99 7.82 15.97
C VAL A 474 -10.62 6.34 15.97
N ILE A 475 -9.68 5.98 16.84
CA ILE A 475 -9.22 4.59 16.97
C ILE A 475 -10.40 3.73 17.45
N ARG A 476 -10.74 2.70 16.70
CA ARG A 476 -11.77 1.74 17.09
C ARG A 476 -11.26 0.87 18.24
N PRO A 477 -12.10 0.51 19.24
CA PRO A 477 -11.72 -0.50 20.21
C PRO A 477 -11.48 -1.84 19.49
N ASP A 478 -10.56 -2.63 20.05
CA ASP A 478 -10.22 -3.98 19.58
C ASP A 478 -11.39 -4.94 19.70
#